data_250949b239e53674a1a6d133fac4fd62
#
_entry.id   250949b239e53674a1a6d133fac4fd62
#
_cell.length_a   1.000
_cell.length_b   1.000
_cell.length_c   1.000
_cell.angle_alpha   90.00
_cell.angle_beta   90.00
_cell.angle_gamma   90.00
#
_symmetry.space_group_name_H-M   'P 1'
#
loop_
_entity.id
_entity.type
_entity.pdbx_description
1 polymer ?
#
loop_
_entity_poly.entity_id
_entity_poly.type
_entity_poly.pdbx_seq_one_letter_code
_entity_poly.pdbx_strand_id
1 'polypeptide(L)'
;MKPRVLYVTHRVPWPPDRGDRIRTWNILKFLAQRADVDLVCLADEPVSAKTRKALEGVTRRLAFVPHAGPRRYVRGALSMACGRTATEGLFESRQLRSIVKLWSSNAEYTAALASSSGIARFVQPPYVKTAGRVWIDLIDVDSQKWLDYQSSSRFPMSTVYGLEGRRLRNLESKLASDVDRM
;
A
#
# COMPACT_ATOMS: atom_id res chain seq x y z
N MET A 1 23.66 -10.53 -11.14
CA MET A 1 22.17 -10.60 -11.10
C MET A 1 21.63 -9.24 -10.71
N LYS A 2 20.54 -8.79 -11.33
CA LYS A 2 19.86 -7.58 -10.86
C LYS A 2 19.24 -7.82 -9.48
N PRO A 3 19.25 -6.82 -8.58
CA PRO A 3 18.54 -6.93 -7.30
C PRO A 3 17.02 -7.14 -7.55
N ARG A 4 16.34 -7.81 -6.61
CA ARG A 4 14.89 -8.04 -6.69
C ARG A 4 14.18 -7.13 -5.71
N VAL A 5 13.13 -6.46 -6.19
CA VAL A 5 12.32 -5.55 -5.38
C VAL A 5 10.87 -6.00 -5.40
N LEU A 6 10.27 -6.17 -4.23
CA LEU A 6 8.83 -6.32 -4.09
C LEU A 6 8.20 -4.94 -3.96
N TYR A 7 7.28 -4.60 -4.85
CA TYR A 7 6.52 -3.36 -4.76
C TYR A 7 5.03 -3.66 -4.59
N VAL A 8 4.47 -3.23 -3.48
CA VAL A 8 3.04 -3.37 -3.17
C VAL A 8 2.39 -2.00 -3.27
N THR A 9 1.35 -1.88 -4.09
CA THR A 9 0.67 -0.60 -4.31
C THR A 9 -0.80 -0.66 -3.92
N HIS A 10 -1.30 0.39 -3.27
CA HIS A 10 -2.69 0.50 -2.83
C HIS A 10 -3.67 0.77 -3.98
N ARG A 11 -3.14 1.08 -5.18
CA ARG A 11 -3.87 1.23 -6.45
C ARG A 11 -3.01 0.78 -7.61
N VAL A 12 -3.67 0.51 -8.75
CA VAL A 12 -2.99 0.24 -10.02
C VAL A 12 -2.32 1.52 -10.52
N PRO A 13 -0.99 1.54 -10.77
CA PRO A 13 -0.25 2.77 -11.09
C PRO A 13 -0.45 3.29 -12.53
N TRP A 14 -1.15 2.56 -13.38
CA TRP A 14 -1.42 2.94 -14.77
C TRP A 14 -2.94 2.98 -15.06
N PRO A 15 -3.47 3.97 -15.84
CA PRO A 15 -2.77 5.13 -16.38
C PRO A 15 -2.39 6.14 -15.29
N PRO A 16 -1.28 6.91 -15.48
CA PRO A 16 -0.85 7.93 -14.54
C PRO A 16 -1.65 9.24 -14.71
N ASP A 17 -2.92 9.19 -14.35
CA ASP A 17 -3.92 10.25 -14.52
C ASP A 17 -4.27 10.99 -13.21
N ARG A 18 -3.73 10.53 -12.08
CA ARG A 18 -3.90 11.12 -10.74
C ARG A 18 -2.56 11.22 -10.03
N GLY A 19 -2.43 12.12 -9.07
CA GLY A 19 -1.16 12.37 -8.37
C GLY A 19 -0.52 11.12 -7.77
N ASP A 20 -1.32 10.29 -7.07
CA ASP A 20 -0.87 9.03 -6.48
C ASP A 20 -0.40 8.01 -7.55
N ARG A 21 -1.13 7.90 -8.67
CA ARG A 21 -0.76 7.03 -9.80
C ARG A 21 0.49 7.54 -10.52
N ILE A 22 0.62 8.85 -10.74
CA ILE A 22 1.79 9.47 -11.38
C ILE A 22 3.04 9.17 -10.55
N ARG A 23 2.98 9.39 -9.23
CA ARG A 23 4.09 9.13 -8.32
C ARG A 23 4.47 7.65 -8.33
N THR A 24 3.51 6.76 -8.10
CA THR A 24 3.71 5.31 -8.05
C THR A 24 4.26 4.77 -9.38
N TRP A 25 3.77 5.27 -10.52
CA TRP A 25 4.27 4.92 -11.85
C TRP A 25 5.72 5.37 -12.07
N ASN A 26 6.07 6.58 -11.66
CA ASN A 26 7.44 7.07 -11.79
C ASN A 26 8.42 6.30 -10.91
N ILE A 27 8.04 5.96 -9.68
CA ILE A 27 8.82 5.09 -8.79
C ILE A 27 9.01 3.71 -9.45
N LEU A 28 7.94 3.11 -9.98
CA LEU A 28 8.01 1.82 -10.66
C LEU A 28 8.97 1.85 -11.85
N LYS A 29 8.91 2.87 -12.70
CA LYS A 29 9.83 3.03 -13.83
C LYS A 29 11.29 3.18 -13.38
N PHE A 30 11.51 3.96 -12.33
CA PHE A 30 12.86 4.14 -11.76
C PHE A 30 13.43 2.83 -11.24
N LEU A 31 12.62 2.05 -10.52
CA LEU A 31 13.02 0.73 -10.00
C LEU A 31 13.28 -0.26 -11.13
N ALA A 32 12.41 -0.33 -12.14
CA ALA A 32 12.52 -1.27 -13.26
C ALA A 32 13.81 -1.08 -14.10
N GLN A 33 14.38 0.12 -14.11
CA GLN A 33 15.68 0.35 -14.74
C GLN A 33 16.85 -0.28 -13.98
N ARG A 34 16.69 -0.51 -12.66
CA ARG A 34 17.77 -0.88 -11.72
C ARG A 34 17.60 -2.26 -11.09
N ALA A 35 16.39 -2.78 -11.08
CA ALA A 35 16.00 -3.99 -10.37
C ALA A 35 14.99 -4.80 -11.17
N ASP A 36 14.87 -6.08 -10.82
CA ASP A 36 13.74 -6.92 -11.22
C ASP A 36 12.59 -6.67 -10.24
N VAL A 37 11.52 -6.02 -10.73
CA VAL A 37 10.40 -5.62 -9.88
C VAL A 37 9.26 -6.64 -9.94
N ASP A 38 8.86 -7.14 -8.77
CA ASP A 38 7.64 -7.92 -8.58
C ASP A 38 6.58 -6.97 -8.02
N LEU A 39 5.54 -6.67 -8.81
CA LEU A 39 4.50 -5.70 -8.50
C LEU A 39 3.18 -6.38 -8.13
N VAL A 40 2.64 -6.05 -6.96
CA VAL A 40 1.28 -6.42 -6.55
C VAL A 40 0.45 -5.17 -6.34
N CYS A 41 -0.64 -5.05 -7.08
CA CYS A 41 -1.54 -3.89 -6.99
C CYS A 41 -2.90 -4.27 -6.43
N LEU A 42 -3.46 -3.45 -5.53
CA LEU A 42 -4.89 -3.47 -5.26
C LEU A 42 -5.62 -2.79 -6.43
N ALA A 43 -6.57 -3.48 -7.03
CA ALA A 43 -7.36 -2.97 -8.16
C ALA A 43 -8.77 -2.59 -7.69
N ASP A 44 -9.01 -1.30 -7.55
CA ASP A 44 -10.31 -0.72 -7.20
C ASP A 44 -11.25 -0.57 -8.41
N GLU A 45 -10.72 -0.73 -9.62
CA GLU A 45 -11.40 -0.68 -10.91
C GLU A 45 -11.01 -1.89 -11.77
N PRO A 46 -11.81 -2.27 -12.78
CA PRO A 46 -11.42 -3.29 -13.76
C PRO A 46 -10.13 -2.91 -14.49
N VAL A 47 -9.20 -3.84 -14.58
CA VAL A 47 -7.91 -3.62 -15.23
C VAL A 47 -8.02 -3.86 -16.72
N SER A 48 -7.81 -2.83 -17.53
CA SER A 48 -7.83 -2.93 -18.99
C SER A 48 -6.64 -3.73 -19.54
N ALA A 49 -6.80 -4.29 -20.74
CA ALA A 49 -5.70 -4.97 -21.44
C ALA A 49 -4.51 -4.02 -21.69
N LYS A 50 -4.80 -2.73 -21.99
CA LYS A 50 -3.77 -1.69 -22.16
C LYS A 50 -2.97 -1.46 -20.86
N THR A 51 -3.66 -1.37 -19.72
CA THR A 51 -3.04 -1.24 -18.40
C THR A 51 -2.16 -2.43 -18.07
N ARG A 52 -2.66 -3.65 -18.29
CA ARG A 52 -1.92 -4.88 -18.08
C ARG A 52 -0.63 -4.89 -18.90
N LYS A 53 -0.72 -4.66 -20.22
CA LYS A 53 0.42 -4.65 -21.13
C LYS A 53 1.47 -3.60 -20.74
N ALA A 54 1.04 -2.41 -20.32
CA ALA A 54 1.96 -1.35 -19.89
C ALA A 54 2.76 -1.76 -18.64
N LEU A 55 2.11 -2.42 -17.68
CA LEU A 55 2.76 -2.86 -16.43
C LEU A 55 3.62 -4.12 -16.64
N GLU A 56 3.18 -5.08 -17.45
CA GLU A 56 3.96 -6.27 -17.82
C GLU A 56 5.28 -5.88 -18.51
N GLY A 57 5.30 -4.79 -19.27
CA GLY A 57 6.52 -4.30 -19.93
C GLY A 57 7.60 -3.76 -18.99
N VAL A 58 7.28 -3.49 -17.73
CA VAL A 58 8.22 -2.89 -16.74
C VAL A 58 8.35 -3.74 -15.46
N THR A 59 7.69 -4.86 -15.38
CA THR A 59 7.72 -5.74 -14.19
C THR A 59 8.17 -7.15 -14.56
N ARG A 60 8.82 -7.83 -13.63
CA ARG A 60 9.16 -9.25 -13.75
C ARG A 60 7.97 -10.15 -13.43
N ARG A 61 7.23 -9.83 -12.36
CA ARG A 61 5.97 -10.46 -11.98
C ARG A 61 4.94 -9.37 -11.74
N LEU A 62 3.70 -9.65 -12.08
CA LEU A 62 2.59 -8.73 -11.91
C LEU A 62 1.38 -9.47 -11.37
N ALA A 63 0.77 -8.93 -10.31
CA ALA A 63 -0.49 -9.42 -9.80
C ALA A 63 -1.45 -8.26 -9.50
N PHE A 64 -2.70 -8.42 -9.92
CA PHE A 64 -3.80 -7.54 -9.57
C PHE A 64 -4.72 -8.24 -8.57
N VAL A 65 -4.97 -7.59 -7.46
CA VAL A 65 -5.87 -8.07 -6.42
C VAL A 65 -7.14 -7.25 -6.46
N PRO A 66 -8.29 -7.80 -6.85
CA PRO A 66 -9.56 -7.10 -6.84
C PRO A 66 -9.86 -6.52 -5.46
N HIS A 67 -10.11 -5.23 -5.41
CA HIS A 67 -10.29 -4.49 -4.16
C HIS A 67 -11.45 -3.49 -4.23
N ALA A 68 -12.47 -3.78 -5.03
CA ALA A 68 -13.68 -2.99 -5.14
C ALA A 68 -14.78 -3.47 -4.19
N GLY A 69 -15.82 -2.65 -4.05
CA GLY A 69 -17.07 -2.99 -3.38
C GLY A 69 -17.16 -2.59 -1.90
N PRO A 70 -18.37 -2.73 -1.31
CA PRO A 70 -18.70 -2.17 0.00
C PRO A 70 -18.05 -2.93 1.17
N ARG A 71 -17.67 -4.19 1.00
CA ARG A 71 -17.05 -5.03 2.05
C ARG A 71 -15.79 -4.42 2.66
N ARG A 72 -15.07 -3.57 1.91
CA ARG A 72 -13.90 -2.85 2.41
C ARG A 72 -14.26 -1.88 3.54
N TYR A 73 -15.41 -1.21 3.46
CA TYR A 73 -15.86 -0.28 4.50
C TYR A 73 -16.25 -1.01 5.78
N VAL A 74 -16.87 -2.19 5.66
CA VAL A 74 -17.16 -3.07 6.82
C VAL A 74 -15.86 -3.48 7.50
N ARG A 75 -14.83 -3.87 6.73
CA ARG A 75 -13.51 -4.20 7.29
C ARG A 75 -12.86 -2.99 7.95
N GLY A 76 -13.00 -1.79 7.36
CA GLY A 76 -12.53 -0.54 7.97
C GLY A 76 -13.18 -0.28 9.33
N ALA A 77 -14.50 -0.40 9.41
CA ALA A 77 -15.26 -0.22 10.66
C ALA A 77 -14.87 -1.27 11.72
N LEU A 78 -14.75 -2.54 11.34
CA LEU A 78 -14.30 -3.61 12.25
C LEU A 78 -12.87 -3.38 12.73
N SER A 79 -11.96 -2.96 11.85
CA SER A 79 -10.58 -2.61 12.21
C SER A 79 -10.56 -1.50 13.25
N MET A 80 -11.37 -0.46 13.05
CA MET A 80 -11.52 0.65 13.99
C MET A 80 -12.09 0.19 15.34
N ALA A 81 -13.10 -0.67 15.36
CA ALA A 81 -13.65 -1.27 16.57
C ALA A 81 -12.62 -2.12 17.33
N CYS A 82 -11.69 -2.78 16.61
CA CYS A 82 -10.57 -3.55 17.19
C CYS A 82 -9.36 -2.69 17.59
N GLY A 83 -9.49 -1.37 17.67
CA GLY A 83 -8.41 -0.49 18.12
C GLY A 83 -7.36 -0.13 17.06
N ARG A 84 -7.53 -0.57 15.81
CA ARG A 84 -6.65 -0.27 14.68
C ARG A 84 -7.18 0.91 13.87
N THR A 85 -6.45 1.29 12.81
CA THR A 85 -6.94 2.30 11.88
C THR A 85 -8.01 1.74 10.94
N ALA A 86 -8.99 2.56 10.55
CA ALA A 86 -9.95 2.19 9.52
C ALA A 86 -9.23 1.99 8.18
N THR A 87 -8.22 2.80 7.90
CA THR A 87 -7.38 2.73 6.69
C THR A 87 -6.73 1.35 6.53
N GLU A 88 -6.14 0.78 7.59
CA GLU A 88 -5.60 -0.59 7.52
C GLU A 88 -6.69 -1.63 7.21
N GLY A 89 -7.89 -1.47 7.78
CA GLY A 89 -9.04 -2.35 7.50
C GLY A 89 -9.56 -2.18 6.07
N LEU A 90 -9.60 -0.95 5.57
CA LEU A 90 -10.00 -0.65 4.20
C LEU A 90 -9.12 -1.37 3.17
N PHE A 91 -7.81 -1.44 3.40
CA PHE A 91 -6.85 -2.10 2.51
C PHE A 91 -6.55 -3.56 2.88
N GLU A 92 -7.23 -4.13 3.88
CA GLU A 92 -7.08 -5.56 4.21
C GLU A 92 -7.51 -6.45 3.05
N SER A 93 -6.61 -7.37 2.66
CA SER A 93 -6.89 -8.36 1.62
C SER A 93 -6.16 -9.67 1.91
N ARG A 94 -6.95 -10.75 2.05
CA ARG A 94 -6.41 -12.10 2.20
C ARG A 94 -5.63 -12.54 0.95
N GLN A 95 -6.12 -12.18 -0.23
CA GLN A 95 -5.47 -12.51 -1.50
C GLN A 95 -4.13 -11.79 -1.64
N LEU A 96 -4.05 -10.49 -1.32
CA LEU A 96 -2.79 -9.75 -1.31
C LEU A 96 -1.78 -10.42 -0.37
N ARG A 97 -2.21 -10.75 0.84
CA ARG A 97 -1.38 -11.44 1.83
C ARG A 97 -0.83 -12.78 1.31
N SER A 98 -1.68 -13.58 0.68
CA SER A 98 -1.29 -14.88 0.15
C SER A 98 -0.28 -14.76 -0.98
N ILE A 99 -0.48 -13.80 -1.90
CA ILE A 99 0.44 -13.55 -3.01
C ILE A 99 1.81 -13.08 -2.48
N VAL A 100 1.82 -12.11 -1.58
CA VAL A 100 3.06 -11.58 -1.00
C VAL A 100 3.82 -12.68 -0.26
N LYS A 101 3.15 -13.48 0.57
CA LYS A 101 3.78 -14.61 1.27
C LYS A 101 4.35 -15.64 0.28
N LEU A 102 3.57 -16.04 -0.73
CA LEU A 102 4.01 -16.99 -1.74
C LEU A 102 5.24 -16.49 -2.51
N TRP A 103 5.24 -15.23 -2.90
CA TRP A 103 6.36 -14.66 -3.63
C TRP A 103 7.61 -14.51 -2.74
N SER A 104 7.42 -14.13 -1.47
CA SER A 104 8.51 -13.99 -0.50
C SER A 104 9.09 -15.33 -0.05
N SER A 105 8.32 -16.43 -0.09
CA SER A 105 8.85 -17.76 0.20
C SER A 105 9.71 -18.34 -0.93
N ASN A 106 9.46 -17.89 -2.17
CA ASN A 106 10.10 -18.38 -3.38
C ASN A 106 11.17 -17.44 -3.96
N ALA A 107 11.41 -16.31 -3.32
CA ALA A 107 12.41 -15.33 -3.78
C ALA A 107 12.95 -14.53 -2.60
N GLU A 108 14.23 -14.30 -2.60
CA GLU A 108 14.88 -13.35 -1.70
C GLU A 108 14.78 -11.95 -2.32
N TYR A 109 14.19 -11.01 -1.58
CA TYR A 109 14.07 -9.63 -1.99
C TYR A 109 15.18 -8.79 -1.34
N THR A 110 15.88 -8.02 -2.15
CA THR A 110 16.86 -7.01 -1.69
C THR A 110 16.15 -5.84 -1.02
N ALA A 111 14.94 -5.53 -1.46
CA ALA A 111 14.11 -4.49 -0.86
C ALA A 111 12.60 -4.78 -1.06
N ALA A 112 11.79 -4.25 -0.16
CA ALA A 112 10.34 -4.25 -0.27
C ALA A 112 9.80 -2.82 -0.10
N LEU A 113 8.86 -2.42 -0.95
CA LEU A 113 8.29 -1.08 -0.97
C LEU A 113 6.77 -1.14 -0.91
N ALA A 114 6.17 -0.28 -0.09
CA ALA A 114 4.73 -0.04 -0.04
C ALA A 114 4.40 1.41 -0.39
N SER A 115 3.32 1.64 -1.14
CA SER A 115 2.90 2.98 -1.58
C SER A 115 1.83 3.62 -0.68
N SER A 116 1.73 3.25 0.58
CA SER A 116 0.78 3.86 1.54
C SER A 116 0.97 3.25 2.92
N SER A 117 0.67 4.00 3.97
CA SER A 117 0.63 3.54 5.36
C SER A 117 -0.34 2.35 5.55
N GLY A 118 -1.49 2.37 4.89
CA GLY A 118 -2.53 1.34 5.02
C GLY A 118 -2.14 -0.05 4.52
N ILE A 119 -1.15 -0.15 3.63
CA ILE A 119 -0.62 -1.42 3.11
C ILE A 119 0.80 -1.72 3.60
N ALA A 120 1.41 -0.86 4.39
CA ALA A 120 2.79 -0.96 4.86
C ALA A 120 3.12 -2.31 5.50
N ARG A 121 2.18 -2.87 6.27
CA ARG A 121 2.35 -4.18 6.94
C ARG A 121 2.59 -5.33 5.98
N PHE A 122 2.14 -5.25 4.71
CA PHE A 122 2.33 -6.35 3.75
C PHE A 122 3.76 -6.47 3.22
N VAL A 123 4.59 -5.45 3.44
CA VAL A 123 6.02 -5.47 3.10
C VAL A 123 6.92 -5.68 4.31
N GLN A 124 6.35 -5.98 5.48
CA GLN A 124 7.03 -6.22 6.75
C GLN A 124 6.84 -7.66 7.24
N PRO A 125 7.65 -8.16 8.18
CA PRO A 125 7.39 -9.43 8.85
C PRO A 125 5.97 -9.47 9.47
N PRO A 126 5.29 -10.60 9.47
CA PRO A 126 5.72 -11.93 9.00
C PRO A 126 5.42 -12.21 7.51
N TYR A 127 5.02 -11.21 6.73
CA TYR A 127 4.60 -11.42 5.34
C TYR A 127 5.79 -11.48 4.39
N VAL A 128 6.77 -10.62 4.60
CA VAL A 128 7.98 -10.57 3.80
C VAL A 128 9.19 -10.78 4.71
N LYS A 129 10.03 -11.73 4.32
CA LYS A 129 11.37 -11.88 4.86
C LYS A 129 12.32 -11.25 3.86
N THR A 130 12.73 -10.02 4.10
CA THR A 130 13.76 -9.38 3.29
C THR A 130 15.09 -9.50 3.98
N ALA A 131 16.14 -9.81 3.24
CA ALA A 131 17.51 -9.62 3.68
C ALA A 131 17.95 -8.13 3.62
N GLY A 132 17.09 -7.27 3.07
CA GLY A 132 17.37 -5.89 2.75
C GLY A 132 16.40 -4.90 3.38
N ARG A 133 16.25 -3.78 2.72
CA ARG A 133 15.55 -2.60 3.22
C ARG A 133 14.04 -2.65 2.96
N VAL A 134 13.27 -2.14 3.90
CA VAL A 134 11.83 -1.89 3.73
C VAL A 134 11.61 -0.40 3.61
N TRP A 135 10.92 0.02 2.55
CA TRP A 135 10.54 1.41 2.32
C TRP A 135 9.02 1.57 2.27
N ILE A 136 8.55 2.65 2.84
CA ILE A 136 7.13 3.01 2.83
C ILE A 136 7.01 4.41 2.26
N ASP A 137 6.41 4.53 1.09
CA ASP A 137 6.12 5.81 0.47
C ASP A 137 4.80 6.35 1.05
N LEU A 138 4.92 7.28 1.98
CA LEU A 138 3.80 8.05 2.48
C LEU A 138 3.52 9.18 1.48
N ILE A 139 2.66 8.91 0.50
CA ILE A 139 2.30 9.87 -0.57
C ILE A 139 1.77 11.16 0.02
N ASP A 140 0.91 11.03 1.06
CA ASP A 140 0.34 12.10 1.86
C ASP A 140 0.49 11.77 3.34
N VAL A 141 0.46 12.79 4.20
CA VAL A 141 0.29 12.60 5.64
C VAL A 141 -1.19 12.35 5.90
N ASP A 142 -1.61 11.09 5.73
CA ASP A 142 -3.03 10.70 5.84
C ASP A 142 -3.62 11.11 7.19
N SER A 143 -2.85 11.05 8.27
CA SER A 143 -3.29 11.46 9.61
C SER A 143 -3.73 12.91 9.65
N GLN A 144 -3.01 13.82 8.99
CA GLN A 144 -3.37 15.25 8.98
C GLN A 144 -4.69 15.48 8.24
N LYS A 145 -4.89 14.83 7.11
CA LYS A 145 -6.12 14.89 6.33
C LYS A 145 -7.35 14.50 7.15
N TRP A 146 -7.25 13.43 7.94
CA TRP A 146 -8.35 13.01 8.81
C TRP A 146 -8.61 13.99 9.96
N LEU A 147 -7.56 14.62 10.52
CA LEU A 147 -7.72 15.67 11.54
C LEU A 147 -8.33 16.93 10.95
N ASP A 148 -8.02 17.29 9.71
CA ASP A 148 -8.66 18.41 9.02
C ASP A 148 -10.16 18.13 8.77
N TYR A 149 -10.51 16.88 8.41
CA TYR A 149 -11.92 16.49 8.34
C TYR A 149 -12.62 16.53 9.69
N GLN A 150 -11.94 16.21 10.79
CA GLN A 150 -12.49 16.35 12.13
C GLN A 150 -12.93 17.78 12.41
N SER A 151 -12.08 18.76 12.07
CA SER A 151 -12.35 20.18 12.34
C SER A 151 -13.51 20.75 11.52
N SER A 152 -13.76 20.20 10.34
CA SER A 152 -14.81 20.63 9.41
C SER A 152 -16.12 19.84 9.52
N SER A 153 -16.18 18.79 10.34
CA SER A 153 -17.32 17.89 10.45
C SER A 153 -18.05 18.02 11.78
N ARG A 154 -19.35 17.63 11.76
CA ARG A 154 -20.19 17.60 12.98
C ARG A 154 -20.23 16.19 13.58
N PHE A 155 -20.60 16.11 14.87
CA PHE A 155 -20.90 14.83 15.52
C PHE A 155 -21.96 14.01 14.73
N PRO A 156 -21.82 12.68 14.57
CA PRO A 156 -20.76 11.81 15.15
C PRO A 156 -19.50 11.70 14.30
N MET A 157 -19.48 12.18 13.06
CA MET A 157 -18.37 12.00 12.12
C MET A 157 -17.07 12.68 12.57
N SER A 158 -17.15 13.84 13.23
CA SER A 158 -15.96 14.49 13.79
C SER A 158 -15.21 13.59 14.78
N THR A 159 -15.92 12.84 15.61
CA THR A 159 -15.31 11.88 16.55
C THR A 159 -14.63 10.72 15.81
N VAL A 160 -15.28 10.19 14.77
CA VAL A 160 -14.73 9.11 13.94
C VAL A 160 -13.45 9.56 13.24
N TYR A 161 -13.48 10.73 12.62
CA TYR A 161 -12.31 11.31 11.92
C TYR A 161 -11.17 11.63 12.87
N GLY A 162 -11.46 12.18 14.05
CA GLY A 162 -10.45 12.46 15.05
C GLY A 162 -9.80 11.21 15.62
N LEU A 163 -10.58 10.13 15.80
CA LEU A 163 -10.05 8.85 16.26
C LEU A 163 -9.14 8.23 15.19
N GLU A 164 -9.58 8.22 13.94
CA GLU A 164 -8.79 7.72 12.81
C GLU A 164 -7.50 8.51 12.64
N GLY A 165 -7.57 9.86 12.63
CA GLY A 165 -6.40 10.72 12.46
C GLY A 165 -5.34 10.51 13.53
N ARG A 166 -5.74 10.39 14.81
CA ARG A 166 -4.80 10.09 15.91
C ARG A 166 -4.16 8.71 15.78
N ARG A 167 -4.94 7.68 15.41
CA ARG A 167 -4.40 6.33 15.22
C ARG A 167 -3.46 6.24 14.02
N LEU A 168 -3.80 6.91 12.91
CA LEU A 168 -2.92 7.01 11.76
C LEU A 168 -1.61 7.72 12.09
N ARG A 169 -1.67 8.83 12.85
CA ARG A 169 -0.45 9.53 13.29
C ARG A 169 0.47 8.62 14.09
N ASN A 170 -0.09 7.82 14.99
CA ASN A 170 0.69 6.83 15.73
C ASN A 170 1.28 5.74 14.82
N LEU A 171 0.51 5.26 13.85
CA LEU A 171 0.98 4.30 12.85
C LEU A 171 2.11 4.89 12.00
N GLU A 172 1.93 6.09 11.45
CA GLU A 172 2.93 6.79 10.64
C GLU A 172 4.22 7.04 11.44
N SER A 173 4.11 7.48 12.70
CA SER A 173 5.26 7.68 13.59
C SER A 173 5.99 6.36 13.84
N LYS A 174 5.25 5.27 14.10
CA LYS A 174 5.84 3.94 14.27
C LYS A 174 6.54 3.48 12.98
N LEU A 175 5.90 3.61 11.84
CA LEU A 175 6.51 3.25 10.56
C LEU A 175 7.79 4.05 10.28
N ALA A 176 7.81 5.34 10.65
CA ALA A 176 8.99 6.17 10.50
C ALA A 176 10.17 5.75 11.42
N SER A 177 9.89 5.10 12.55
CA SER A 177 10.92 4.58 13.46
C SER A 177 11.40 3.18 13.10
N ASP A 178 10.50 2.34 12.56
CA ASP A 178 10.74 0.91 12.34
C ASP A 178 11.32 0.61 10.93
N VAL A 179 11.27 1.59 10.02
CA VAL A 179 11.75 1.42 8.64
C VAL A 179 13.14 2.03 8.49
N ASP A 180 14.02 1.32 7.82
CA ASP A 180 15.33 1.85 7.44
C ASP A 180 15.14 3.19 6.71
N ARG A 181 15.72 4.23 7.26
CA ARG A 181 15.53 5.59 6.76
C ARG A 181 15.88 5.68 5.28
N MET A 182 14.98 6.36 4.58
CA MET A 182 15.19 6.86 3.22
C MET A 182 16.49 7.63 3.07
#